data_224f7608b568568652b5716897accc89
#
_entry.id   224f7608b568568652b5716897accc89
#
_cell.length_a   1.000
_cell.length_b   1.000
_cell.length_c   1.000
_cell.angle_alpha   90.00
_cell.angle_beta   90.00
_cell.angle_gamma   90.00
#
_symmetry.space_group_name_H-M   'P 1'
#
loop_
_entity.id
_entity.type
_entity.pdbx_description
1 polymer ?
#
loop_
_entity_poly.entity_id
_entity_poly.type
_entity_poly.pdbx_seq_one_letter_code
_entity_poly.pdbx_strand_id
1 'polypeptide(L)'
;MNIILPIKDIFIIAGNIVFSVLYNEHLEFPCRCQLLSSNSEVMQELYIEKELFIKRTTENDCRALVLRGTLEYLFDEIIAGDCALALLQKEIIKD
;
A
#
# COMPACT_ATOMS: atom_id res chain seq x y z
N MET A 1 -13.73 -6.99 1.12
CA MET A 1 -13.82 -5.64 0.52
C MET A 1 -12.42 -5.18 0.12
N ASN A 2 -12.28 -4.68 -1.09
CA ASN A 2 -10.99 -4.15 -1.57
C ASN A 2 -10.98 -2.63 -1.51
N ILE A 3 -9.90 -2.09 -0.95
CA ILE A 3 -9.67 -0.65 -0.92
C ILE A 3 -8.52 -0.37 -1.87
N ILE A 4 -8.74 0.48 -2.86
CA ILE A 4 -7.74 0.80 -3.88
C ILE A 4 -7.09 2.14 -3.55
N LEU A 5 -5.78 2.12 -3.36
CA LEU A 5 -4.99 3.27 -2.96
C LEU A 5 -3.91 3.55 -4.00
N PRO A 6 -3.95 4.69 -4.68
CA PRO A 6 -2.85 5.08 -5.56
C PRO A 6 -1.56 5.21 -4.76
N ILE A 7 -0.47 4.71 -5.34
CA ILE A 7 0.84 4.77 -4.70
C ILE A 7 1.43 6.16 -4.93
N LYS A 8 1.78 6.84 -3.85
CA LYS A 8 2.39 8.16 -3.91
C LYS A 8 3.90 8.08 -4.00
N ASP A 9 4.50 7.15 -3.28
CA ASP A 9 5.94 6.98 -3.25
C ASP A 9 6.29 5.58 -2.76
N ILE A 10 7.53 5.15 -3.02
CA ILE A 10 8.08 3.89 -2.52
C ILE A 10 9.48 4.17 -2.03
N PHE A 11 9.80 3.68 -0.84
CA PHE A 11 11.13 3.87 -0.27
C PHE A 11 11.49 2.70 0.63
N ILE A 12 12.73 2.71 1.14
CA ILE A 12 13.22 1.66 2.02
C ILE A 12 13.49 2.27 3.39
N ILE A 13 12.91 1.67 4.44
CA ILE A 13 13.17 2.04 5.83
C ILE A 13 13.63 0.79 6.56
N ALA A 14 14.81 0.84 7.16
CA ALA A 14 15.39 -0.27 7.94
C ALA A 14 15.37 -1.59 7.16
N GLY A 15 15.65 -1.55 5.86
CA GLY A 15 15.67 -2.72 5.00
C GLY A 15 14.32 -3.19 4.48
N ASN A 16 13.23 -2.52 4.84
CA ASN A 16 11.89 -2.88 4.40
C ASN A 16 11.40 -1.95 3.29
N ILE A 17 10.72 -2.53 2.32
CA ILE A 17 10.05 -1.75 1.27
C ILE A 17 8.78 -1.15 1.85
N VAL A 18 8.60 0.15 1.67
CA VAL A 18 7.47 0.88 2.24
C VAL A 18 6.77 1.65 1.14
N PHE A 19 5.45 1.47 1.06
CA PHE A 19 4.60 2.24 0.14
C PHE A 19 3.98 3.43 0.87
N SER A 20 4.08 4.60 0.28
CA SER A 20 3.40 5.79 0.78
C SER A 20 2.09 5.96 0.02
N VAL A 21 0.99 6.04 0.75
CA VAL A 21 -0.36 6.20 0.20
C VAL A 21 -1.12 7.26 1.01
N LEU A 22 -2.18 7.81 0.42
CA LEU A 22 -3.07 8.75 1.13
C LEU A 22 -4.38 8.05 1.43
N TYR A 23 -4.73 7.99 2.71
CA TYR A 23 -6.00 7.40 3.15
C TYR A 23 -6.31 7.86 4.57
N ASN A 24 -7.54 8.22 4.84
CA ASN A 24 -7.93 8.81 6.12
C ASN A 24 -8.84 7.92 6.98
N GLU A 25 -9.06 6.69 6.56
CA GLU A 25 -9.90 5.77 7.32
C GLU A 25 -9.10 4.62 7.89
N HIS A 26 -9.73 3.84 8.74
CA HIS A 26 -9.08 2.71 9.39
C HIS A 26 -8.70 1.61 8.38
N LEU A 27 -7.49 1.09 8.52
CA LEU A 27 -6.99 -0.06 7.77
C LEU A 27 -6.52 -1.10 8.76
N GLU A 28 -6.78 -2.36 8.46
CA GLU A 28 -6.35 -3.48 9.29
C GLU A 28 -5.17 -4.20 8.65
N PHE A 29 -4.21 -4.58 9.49
CA PHE A 29 -3.00 -5.30 9.07
C PHE A 29 -2.74 -6.47 10.00
N PRO A 30 -2.07 -7.54 9.50
CA PRO A 30 -1.62 -7.71 8.13
C PRO A 30 -2.77 -7.96 7.16
N CYS A 31 -2.55 -7.70 5.88
CA CYS A 31 -3.56 -7.96 4.87
C CYS A 31 -2.95 -8.33 3.52
N ARG A 32 -3.73 -9.05 2.72
CA ARG A 32 -3.37 -9.33 1.34
C ARG A 32 -3.53 -8.08 0.51
N CYS A 33 -2.70 -7.96 -0.49
CA CYS A 33 -2.66 -6.78 -1.35
C CYS A 33 -2.33 -7.20 -2.77
N GLN A 34 -2.82 -6.44 -3.73
CA GLN A 34 -2.45 -6.61 -5.13
C GLN A 34 -1.86 -5.32 -5.64
N LEU A 35 -0.73 -5.43 -6.36
CA LEU A 35 -0.20 -4.30 -7.09
C LEU A 35 -0.92 -4.24 -8.43
N LEU A 36 -1.59 -3.13 -8.69
CA LEU A 36 -2.38 -2.94 -9.90
C LEU A 36 -1.72 -1.93 -10.83
N SER A 37 -1.80 -2.19 -12.13
CA SER A 37 -1.41 -1.22 -13.15
C SER A 37 -2.45 -0.10 -13.23
N SER A 38 -2.16 0.93 -14.02
CA SER A 38 -3.10 2.03 -14.26
C SER A 38 -4.40 1.55 -14.92
N ASN A 39 -4.38 0.38 -15.56
CA ASN A 39 -5.55 -0.24 -16.17
C ASN A 39 -6.24 -1.24 -15.24
N SER A 40 -5.87 -1.25 -13.97
CA SER A 40 -6.41 -2.15 -12.95
C SER A 40 -6.08 -3.63 -13.18
N GLU A 41 -5.02 -3.93 -13.92
CA GLU A 41 -4.53 -5.29 -14.08
C GLU A 41 -3.61 -5.66 -12.93
N VAL A 42 -3.73 -6.89 -12.43
CA VAL A 42 -2.89 -7.36 -11.33
C VAL A 42 -1.48 -7.63 -11.86
N MET A 43 -0.50 -6.89 -11.32
CA MET A 43 0.91 -7.04 -11.65
C MET A 43 1.59 -8.04 -10.74
N GLN A 44 1.26 -8.00 -9.45
CA GLN A 44 1.88 -8.87 -8.45
C GLN A 44 0.97 -9.00 -7.23
N GLU A 45 0.93 -10.20 -6.67
CA GLU A 45 0.29 -10.42 -5.36
C GLU A 45 1.29 -10.03 -4.28
N LEU A 46 0.82 -9.28 -3.30
CA LEU A 46 1.63 -8.75 -2.23
C LEU A 46 1.00 -9.05 -0.88
N TYR A 47 1.75 -8.75 0.17
CA TYR A 47 1.28 -8.87 1.54
C TYR A 47 1.80 -7.68 2.34
N ILE A 48 0.88 -6.92 2.90
CA ILE A 48 1.25 -5.77 3.74
C ILE A 48 1.27 -6.22 5.20
N GLU A 49 2.41 -6.09 5.83
CA GLU A 49 2.61 -6.58 7.19
C GLU A 49 2.06 -5.65 8.25
N LYS A 50 2.31 -4.37 8.08
CA LYS A 50 1.94 -3.35 9.07
C LYS A 50 2.02 -1.96 8.48
N GLU A 51 1.51 -1.00 9.23
CA GLU A 51 1.68 0.42 8.95
C GLU A 51 2.74 0.98 9.88
N LEU A 52 3.61 1.86 9.35
CA LEU A 52 4.53 2.63 10.17
C LEU A 52 3.92 4.00 10.47
N PHE A 53 3.94 4.38 11.74
CA PHE A 53 3.49 5.71 12.13
C PHE A 53 4.66 6.67 12.01
N ILE A 54 4.63 7.49 10.95
CA ILE A 54 5.63 8.52 10.72
C ILE A 54 5.03 9.84 11.17
N LYS A 55 5.70 10.49 12.13
CA LYS A 55 5.28 11.81 12.56
C LYS A 55 5.48 12.80 11.43
N ARG A 56 4.38 13.31 10.89
CA ARG A 56 4.41 14.35 9.87
C ARG A 56 3.61 15.54 10.35
N THR A 57 4.13 16.72 10.08
CA THR A 57 3.50 17.97 10.52
C THR A 57 2.55 18.55 9.49
N THR A 58 2.57 18.06 8.24
CA THR A 58 1.88 18.72 7.13
C THR A 58 0.86 17.88 6.39
N GLU A 59 0.89 16.54 6.50
CA GLU A 59 -0.06 15.68 5.81
C GLU A 59 -0.58 14.60 6.74
N ASN A 60 -1.81 14.77 7.17
CA ASN A 60 -2.43 13.88 8.15
C ASN A 60 -2.88 12.55 7.58
N ASP A 61 -3.12 12.48 6.26
CA ASP A 61 -3.66 11.29 5.61
C ASP A 61 -2.59 10.42 4.97
N CYS A 62 -1.32 10.81 5.07
CA CYS A 62 -0.22 10.05 4.50
C CYS A 62 0.10 8.85 5.38
N ARG A 63 0.09 7.66 4.76
CA ARG A 63 0.28 6.38 5.45
C ARG A 63 1.45 5.63 4.84
N ALA A 64 2.25 4.98 5.67
CA ALA A 64 3.41 4.19 5.25
C ALA A 64 3.13 2.71 5.50
N LEU A 65 3.01 1.93 4.43
CA LEU A 65 2.64 0.53 4.48
C LEU A 65 3.84 -0.35 4.20
N VAL A 66 4.18 -1.24 5.13
CA VAL A 66 5.37 -2.09 5.04
C VAL A 66 5.04 -3.37 4.27
N LEU A 67 5.77 -3.60 3.19
CA LEU A 67 5.65 -4.82 2.40
C LEU A 67 6.37 -5.97 3.10
N ARG A 68 5.72 -7.13 3.15
CA ARG A 68 6.37 -8.39 3.52
C ARG A 68 6.82 -9.07 2.24
N GLY A 69 8.11 -9.37 2.12
CA GLY A 69 8.66 -10.05 0.96
C GLY A 69 9.30 -9.09 -0.03
N THR A 70 9.34 -9.47 -1.29
CA THR A 70 10.05 -8.74 -2.32
C THR A 70 9.10 -8.20 -3.39
N LEU A 71 9.53 -7.10 -4.01
CA LEU A 71 8.81 -6.48 -5.10
C LEU A 71 9.53 -6.84 -6.42
N GLU A 72 8.76 -7.32 -7.40
CA GLU A 72 9.31 -7.78 -8.68
C GLU A 72 9.57 -6.66 -9.68
N TYR A 73 9.10 -5.46 -9.40
CA TYR A 73 9.18 -4.31 -10.30
C TYR A 73 10.07 -3.24 -9.68
N LEU A 74 10.71 -2.43 -10.52
CA LEU A 74 11.49 -1.30 -10.06
C LEU A 74 10.55 -0.21 -9.52
N PHE A 75 11.01 0.51 -8.50
CA PHE A 75 10.20 1.57 -7.89
C PHE A 75 9.81 2.64 -8.92
N ASP A 76 10.77 3.02 -9.78
CA ASP A 76 10.52 4.03 -10.81
C ASP A 76 9.46 3.59 -11.82
N GLU A 77 9.44 2.30 -12.16
CA GLU A 77 8.43 1.75 -13.06
C GLU A 77 7.03 1.83 -12.45
N ILE A 78 6.92 1.54 -11.17
CA ILE A 78 5.64 1.59 -10.46
C ILE A 78 5.12 3.03 -10.38
N ILE A 79 5.98 3.95 -10.01
CA ILE A 79 5.60 5.37 -9.89
C ILE A 79 5.25 5.96 -11.27
N ALA A 80 6.09 5.70 -12.27
CA ALA A 80 5.84 6.20 -13.63
C ALA A 80 4.57 5.57 -14.24
N GLY A 81 4.22 4.36 -13.85
CA GLY A 81 3.06 3.65 -14.35
C GLY A 81 1.75 3.99 -13.65
N ASP A 82 1.75 4.92 -12.72
CA ASP A 82 0.55 5.28 -11.93
C ASP A 82 -0.13 4.07 -11.31
N CYS A 83 0.68 3.20 -10.71
CA CYS A 83 0.18 1.98 -10.10
C CYS A 83 -0.55 2.25 -8.78
N ALA A 84 -1.34 1.28 -8.36
CA ALA A 84 -2.11 1.37 -7.12
C ALA A 84 -2.00 0.07 -6.33
N LEU A 85 -2.34 0.13 -5.06
CA LEU A 85 -2.46 -1.05 -4.20
C LEU A 85 -3.94 -1.32 -3.95
N ALA A 86 -4.34 -2.57 -4.12
CA ALA A 86 -5.67 -3.02 -3.74
C ALA A 86 -5.53 -3.84 -2.46
N LEU A 87 -5.94 -3.28 -1.34
CA LEU A 87 -5.84 -3.93 -0.03
C LEU A 87 -7.13 -4.69 0.26
N LEU A 88 -7.00 -5.97 0.59
CA LEU A 88 -8.14 -6.77 0.99
C LEU A 88 -8.39 -6.55 2.49
N GLN A 89 -9.47 -5.88 2.81
CA GLN A 89 -9.87 -5.61 4.19
C GLN A 89 -11.00 -6.53 4.61
N LYS A 90 -11.05 -6.88 5.87
CA LYS A 90 -12.12 -7.69 6.41
C LYS A 90 -13.41 -6.91 6.43
N GLU A 91 -14.50 -7.57 6.05
CA GLU A 91 -15.81 -6.98 6.24
C GLU A 91 -16.20 -7.08 7.71
N ILE A 92 -16.68 -5.97 8.22
CA ILE A 92 -17.24 -5.96 9.57
C ILE A 92 -18.71 -6.36 9.43
N ILE A 93 -19.00 -7.57 9.88
CA ILE A 93 -20.38 -8.02 9.94
C ILE A 93 -20.95 -7.54 11.27
N LYS A 94 -21.88 -6.61 11.19
CA LYS A 94 -22.61 -6.17 12.38
C LYS A 94 -23.86 -7.00 12.50
N ASP A 95 -23.94 -7.74 13.57
CA ASP A 95 -25.16 -8.42 13.94
C ASP A 95 -26.15 -7.45 14.60
#